data_c7cb0cc638ede538b261fcd2bdaf75b4
#
_entry.id   c7cb0cc638ede538b261fcd2bdaf75b4
#
_cell.length_a   1.000
_cell.length_b   1.000
_cell.length_c   1.000
_cell.angle_alpha   90.00
_cell.angle_beta   90.00
_cell.angle_gamma   90.00
#
_symmetry.space_group_name_H-M   'P 1'
#
loop_
_entity.id
_entity.type
_entity.pdbx_description
1 polymer ?
#
loop_
_entity_poly.entity_id
_entity_poly.type
_entity_poly.pdbx_seq_one_letter_code
_entity_poly.pdbx_strand_id
1 'polypeptide(L)'
;MDYAVGTPEAKELYKKQIQINVKEVLKDIDTKEMRLKIRNWADKFGYDFEEIKAKVINDEIFRCVFAKEPSRQNIYQNIAAKIIESVEGVKNFKVLPSGWKNAYFIINGNIFKGENLISKNQDAKSIDFYFEYGNFKFYVSHKYTKDEGGAQDNQYKDIQEFLKNARDTSLKNTIFLAICDGDYYKRKDSKTGDL
;
A
#
# COMPACT_ATOMS: atom_id res chain seq x y z
N MET A 1 -12.31 16.91 -4.26
CA MET A 1 -12.40 15.97 -3.10
C MET A 1 -10.98 15.70 -2.63
N ASP A 2 -10.65 16.10 -1.41
CA ASP A 2 -9.34 15.77 -0.81
C ASP A 2 -9.37 14.32 -0.34
N TYR A 3 -8.95 13.40 -1.20
CA TYR A 3 -8.84 11.97 -0.91
C TYR A 3 -7.58 11.60 -0.09
N ALA A 4 -7.03 12.59 0.57
CA ALA A 4 -5.80 12.36 1.29
C ALA A 4 -6.05 11.58 2.58
N VAL A 5 -5.09 10.76 2.92
CA VAL A 5 -4.83 10.16 4.24
C VAL A 5 -4.97 11.18 5.40
N GLY A 6 -5.11 12.46 5.10
CA GLY A 6 -5.41 13.53 6.04
C GLY A 6 -6.86 13.62 6.51
N THR A 7 -7.80 12.85 5.92
CA THR A 7 -9.18 12.88 6.39
C THR A 7 -9.31 12.35 7.83
N PRO A 8 -10.29 12.85 8.61
CA PRO A 8 -10.55 12.33 9.96
C PRO A 8 -10.78 10.82 9.97
N GLU A 9 -11.49 10.28 8.98
CA GLU A 9 -11.81 8.86 8.83
C GLU A 9 -10.54 8.02 8.58
N ALA A 10 -9.64 8.49 7.72
CA ALA A 10 -8.37 7.81 7.45
C ALA A 10 -7.47 7.77 8.69
N LYS A 11 -7.39 8.89 9.43
CA LYS A 11 -6.65 8.95 10.69
C LYS A 11 -7.23 8.01 11.74
N GLU A 12 -8.54 7.92 11.82
CA GLU A 12 -9.23 7.01 12.74
C GLU A 12 -8.96 5.54 12.39
N LEU A 13 -9.04 5.17 11.10
CA LEU A 13 -8.70 3.82 10.63
C LEU A 13 -7.25 3.45 10.94
N TYR A 14 -6.33 4.40 10.75
CA TYR A 14 -4.92 4.20 11.08
C TYR A 14 -4.72 3.95 12.58
N LYS A 15 -5.34 4.78 13.45
CA LYS A 15 -5.27 4.60 14.91
C LYS A 15 -5.84 3.27 15.34
N LYS A 16 -7.00 2.86 14.80
CA LYS A 16 -7.59 1.55 15.07
C LYS A 16 -6.66 0.41 14.68
N GLN A 17 -6.00 0.52 13.53
CA GLN A 17 -5.05 -0.51 13.10
C GLN A 17 -3.83 -0.59 14.03
N ILE A 18 -3.30 0.54 14.53
CA ILE A 18 -2.25 0.53 15.55
C ILE A 18 -2.71 -0.26 16.79
N GLN A 19 -3.90 0.05 17.32
CA GLN A 19 -4.43 -0.62 18.49
C GLN A 19 -4.61 -2.14 18.28
N ILE A 20 -5.07 -2.54 17.10
CA ILE A 20 -5.15 -3.96 16.72
C ILE A 20 -3.77 -4.59 16.73
N ASN A 21 -2.80 -3.97 16.07
CA ASN A 21 -1.44 -4.49 15.96
C ASN A 21 -0.75 -4.63 17.33
N VAL A 22 -0.97 -3.68 18.24
CA VAL A 22 -0.45 -3.74 19.62
C VAL A 22 -1.05 -4.92 20.39
N LYS A 23 -2.35 -5.19 20.22
CA LYS A 23 -3.00 -6.37 20.83
C LYS A 23 -2.51 -7.69 20.23
N GLU A 24 -2.24 -7.71 18.92
CA GLU A 24 -1.72 -8.90 18.24
C GLU A 24 -0.34 -9.33 18.76
N VAL A 25 0.51 -8.39 19.21
CA VAL A 25 1.81 -8.72 19.80
C VAL A 25 1.66 -9.71 20.95
N LEU A 26 0.63 -9.58 21.81
CA LEU A 26 0.39 -10.53 22.90
C LEU A 26 -0.05 -11.91 22.41
N LYS A 27 -0.85 -11.97 21.35
CA LYS A 27 -1.25 -13.25 20.76
C LYS A 27 -0.05 -13.98 20.14
N ASP A 28 0.88 -13.21 19.58
CA ASP A 28 2.05 -13.73 18.89
C ASP A 28 3.28 -13.91 19.79
N ILE A 29 3.19 -13.57 21.09
CA ILE A 29 4.35 -13.42 22.00
C ILE A 29 5.26 -14.66 22.04
N ASP A 30 4.68 -15.85 21.91
CA ASP A 30 5.42 -17.13 21.97
C ASP A 30 5.73 -17.70 20.57
N THR A 31 5.31 -17.03 19.49
CA THR A 31 5.67 -17.45 18.14
C THR A 31 7.19 -17.33 17.91
N LYS A 32 7.74 -18.19 17.06
CA LYS A 32 9.16 -18.15 16.71
C LYS A 32 9.59 -16.77 16.18
N GLU A 33 8.73 -16.16 15.35
CA GLU A 33 9.00 -14.85 14.75
C GLU A 33 9.07 -13.74 15.82
N MET A 34 8.09 -13.66 16.72
CA MET A 34 8.05 -12.64 17.76
C MET A 34 9.19 -12.82 18.77
N ARG A 35 9.43 -14.06 19.20
CA ARG A 35 10.58 -14.37 20.09
C ARG A 35 11.91 -13.94 19.47
N LEU A 36 12.11 -14.20 18.17
CA LEU A 36 13.30 -13.75 17.47
C LEU A 36 13.40 -12.22 17.43
N LYS A 37 12.29 -11.54 17.16
CA LYS A 37 12.23 -10.08 17.15
C LYS A 37 12.58 -9.47 18.50
N ILE A 38 12.05 -10.01 19.58
CA ILE A 38 12.34 -9.58 20.96
C ILE A 38 13.83 -9.84 21.28
N ARG A 39 14.36 -11.02 20.95
CA ARG A 39 15.76 -11.36 21.16
C ARG A 39 16.71 -10.42 20.42
N ASN A 40 16.48 -10.20 19.14
CA ASN A 40 17.32 -9.29 18.35
C ASN A 40 17.32 -7.87 18.92
N TRP A 41 16.17 -7.42 19.47
CA TRP A 41 16.08 -6.12 20.11
C TRP A 41 16.86 -6.10 21.43
N ALA A 42 16.67 -7.12 22.29
CA ALA A 42 17.39 -7.25 23.57
C ALA A 42 18.92 -7.29 23.36
N ASP A 43 19.39 -8.14 22.45
CA ASP A 43 20.81 -8.27 22.12
C ASP A 43 21.40 -6.95 21.61
N LYS A 44 20.66 -6.24 20.73
CA LYS A 44 21.10 -4.95 20.18
C LYS A 44 21.33 -3.89 21.25
N PHE A 45 20.53 -3.89 22.31
CA PHE A 45 20.59 -2.87 23.36
C PHE A 45 21.20 -3.38 24.67
N GLY A 46 21.69 -4.63 24.72
CA GLY A 46 22.38 -5.20 25.87
C GLY A 46 21.45 -5.58 27.03
N TYR A 47 20.21 -5.97 26.75
CA TYR A 47 19.24 -6.40 27.75
C TYR A 47 19.03 -7.92 27.75
N ASP A 48 18.54 -8.45 28.87
CA ASP A 48 18.12 -9.85 28.96
C ASP A 48 16.81 -10.09 28.20
N PHE A 49 16.73 -11.22 27.51
CA PHE A 49 15.55 -11.59 26.71
C PHE A 49 14.28 -11.73 27.56
N GLU A 50 14.38 -12.40 28.72
CA GLU A 50 13.18 -12.65 29.55
C GLU A 50 12.69 -11.36 30.21
N GLU A 51 13.61 -10.45 30.57
CA GLU A 51 13.27 -9.12 31.06
C GLU A 51 12.47 -8.33 30.01
N ILE A 52 12.98 -8.28 28.77
CA ILE A 52 12.30 -7.56 27.68
C ILE A 52 10.96 -8.23 27.33
N LYS A 53 10.89 -9.56 27.29
CA LYS A 53 9.65 -10.30 27.07
C LYS A 53 8.60 -9.97 28.14
N ALA A 54 9.00 -9.99 29.41
CA ALA A 54 8.12 -9.62 30.52
C ALA A 54 7.61 -8.17 30.38
N LYS A 55 8.48 -7.24 29.97
CA LYS A 55 8.09 -5.86 29.73
C LYS A 55 7.11 -5.70 28.56
N VAL A 56 7.31 -6.44 27.46
CA VAL A 56 6.35 -6.46 26.33
C VAL A 56 4.97 -6.96 26.77
N ILE A 57 4.92 -7.94 27.68
CA ILE A 57 3.65 -8.47 28.21
C ILE A 57 2.94 -7.45 29.09
N ASN A 58 3.67 -6.80 30.00
CA ASN A 58 3.09 -6.02 31.09
C ASN A 58 2.95 -4.52 30.78
N ASP A 59 3.67 -3.98 29.78
CA ASP A 59 3.67 -2.57 29.42
C ASP A 59 3.13 -2.37 27.99
N GLU A 60 1.92 -1.80 27.90
CA GLU A 60 1.27 -1.55 26.61
C GLU A 60 2.04 -0.53 25.75
N ILE A 61 2.64 0.49 26.37
CA ILE A 61 3.42 1.50 25.65
C ILE A 61 4.68 0.87 25.07
N PHE A 62 5.39 0.06 25.88
CA PHE A 62 6.58 -0.64 25.40
C PHE A 62 6.26 -1.67 24.31
N ARG A 63 5.10 -2.30 24.39
CA ARG A 63 4.59 -3.24 23.38
C ARG A 63 4.51 -2.62 21.97
N CYS A 64 4.26 -1.31 21.87
CA CYS A 64 4.22 -0.60 20.59
C CYS A 64 5.52 -0.76 19.79
N VAL A 65 6.67 -0.94 20.45
CA VAL A 65 7.98 -1.16 19.79
C VAL A 65 7.98 -2.41 18.91
N PHE A 66 7.18 -3.41 19.27
CA PHE A 66 7.10 -4.71 18.62
C PHE A 66 5.89 -4.85 17.69
N ALA A 67 4.94 -3.92 17.77
CA ALA A 67 3.78 -3.91 16.88
C ALA A 67 4.19 -3.67 15.41
N LYS A 68 3.38 -4.20 14.49
CA LYS A 68 3.55 -3.91 13.05
C LYS A 68 3.12 -2.48 12.78
N GLU A 69 3.91 -1.77 12.00
CA GLU A 69 3.53 -0.44 11.53
C GLU A 69 2.42 -0.55 10.47
N PRO A 70 1.26 0.13 10.64
CA PRO A 70 0.16 0.03 9.69
C PRO A 70 0.52 0.40 8.25
N SER A 71 1.44 1.35 8.05
CA SER A 71 1.93 1.75 6.74
C SER A 71 2.56 0.59 5.95
N ARG A 72 3.08 -0.43 6.64
CA ARG A 72 3.62 -1.66 6.04
C ARG A 72 2.57 -2.74 5.79
N GLN A 73 1.30 -2.47 6.08
CA GLN A 73 0.18 -3.40 5.97
C GLN A 73 -0.85 -2.95 4.92
N ASN A 74 -0.43 -2.18 3.94
CA ASN A 74 -1.28 -1.65 2.88
C ASN A 74 -2.49 -0.83 3.39
N ILE A 75 -2.37 -0.22 4.57
CA ILE A 75 -3.47 0.54 5.19
C ILE A 75 -4.00 1.64 4.25
N TYR A 76 -3.12 2.33 3.55
CA TYR A 76 -3.50 3.41 2.64
C TYR A 76 -4.20 2.87 1.39
N GLN A 77 -3.74 1.75 0.85
CA GLN A 77 -4.42 1.05 -0.24
C GLN A 77 -5.82 0.59 0.19
N ASN A 78 -5.97 0.08 1.41
CA ASN A 78 -7.27 -0.33 1.96
C ASN A 78 -8.21 0.86 2.18
N ILE A 79 -7.69 2.04 2.55
CA ILE A 79 -8.46 3.27 2.67
C ILE A 79 -8.94 3.72 1.29
N ALA A 80 -8.05 3.77 0.30
CA ALA A 80 -8.39 4.11 -1.07
C ALA A 80 -9.45 3.15 -1.64
N ALA A 81 -9.31 1.85 -1.40
CA ALA A 81 -10.28 0.83 -1.79
C ALA A 81 -11.68 1.13 -1.25
N LYS A 82 -11.81 1.41 0.05
CA LYS A 82 -13.11 1.75 0.67
C LYS A 82 -13.73 3.02 0.09
N ILE A 83 -12.91 4.03 -0.18
CA ILE A 83 -13.39 5.28 -0.79
C ILE A 83 -13.93 5.01 -2.19
N ILE A 84 -13.19 4.29 -3.04
CA ILE A 84 -13.63 3.95 -4.40
C ILE A 84 -14.94 3.15 -4.36
N GLU A 85 -15.00 2.12 -3.51
CA GLU A 85 -16.17 1.25 -3.38
C GLU A 85 -17.41 2.00 -2.90
N SER A 86 -17.24 3.06 -2.09
CA SER A 86 -18.35 3.89 -1.60
C SER A 86 -18.90 4.89 -2.60
N VAL A 87 -18.25 5.09 -3.75
CA VAL A 87 -18.71 6.04 -4.78
C VAL A 87 -19.98 5.50 -5.45
N GLU A 88 -21.04 6.29 -5.41
CA GLU A 88 -22.32 5.94 -6.07
C GLU A 88 -22.10 5.68 -7.56
N GLY A 89 -22.64 4.56 -8.06
CA GLY A 89 -22.51 4.14 -9.45
C GLY A 89 -21.30 3.27 -9.76
N VAL A 90 -20.39 3.08 -8.83
CA VAL A 90 -19.30 2.09 -8.94
C VAL A 90 -19.88 0.68 -8.84
N LYS A 91 -19.48 -0.18 -9.77
CA LYS A 91 -19.88 -1.59 -9.85
C LYS A 91 -18.66 -2.49 -9.98
N ASN A 92 -18.82 -3.76 -9.62
CA ASN A 92 -17.80 -4.80 -9.80
C ASN A 92 -16.42 -4.43 -9.24
N PHE A 93 -16.40 -3.64 -8.14
CA PHE A 93 -15.15 -3.25 -7.49
C PHE A 93 -14.38 -4.47 -7.01
N LYS A 94 -13.06 -4.45 -7.25
CA LYS A 94 -12.12 -5.51 -6.83
C LYS A 94 -10.79 -4.90 -6.42
N VAL A 95 -10.29 -5.28 -5.26
CA VAL A 95 -8.86 -5.18 -4.95
C VAL A 95 -8.17 -6.32 -5.69
N LEU A 96 -7.23 -5.98 -6.57
CA LEU A 96 -6.53 -6.97 -7.37
C LEU A 96 -5.42 -7.63 -6.54
N PRO A 97 -5.12 -8.91 -6.79
CA PRO A 97 -4.12 -9.64 -6.02
C PRO A 97 -2.74 -9.01 -6.16
N SER A 98 -1.99 -8.98 -5.07
CA SER A 98 -0.56 -8.65 -5.04
C SER A 98 0.29 -9.92 -5.26
N GLY A 99 1.58 -9.72 -5.54
CA GLY A 99 2.52 -10.81 -5.80
C GLY A 99 2.58 -11.19 -7.27
N TRP A 100 3.82 -11.46 -7.74
CA TRP A 100 4.14 -11.57 -9.17
C TRP A 100 3.17 -12.47 -9.97
N LYS A 101 2.94 -13.69 -9.53
CA LYS A 101 2.14 -14.67 -10.31
C LYS A 101 0.66 -14.27 -10.42
N ASN A 102 0.11 -13.67 -9.39
CA ASN A 102 -1.33 -13.40 -9.29
C ASN A 102 -1.69 -11.98 -9.66
N ALA A 103 -0.74 -11.04 -9.60
CA ALA A 103 -0.96 -9.63 -9.90
C ALA A 103 -1.30 -9.41 -11.38
N TYR A 104 -2.01 -8.33 -11.64
CA TYR A 104 -2.26 -7.83 -12.97
C TYR A 104 -1.29 -6.70 -13.28
N PHE A 105 -0.84 -6.66 -14.54
CA PHE A 105 0.14 -5.69 -15.04
C PHE A 105 -0.34 -5.04 -16.31
N ILE A 106 0.04 -3.79 -16.52
CA ILE A 106 -0.07 -3.13 -17.80
C ILE A 106 1.28 -3.11 -18.50
N ILE A 107 1.31 -3.48 -19.78
CA ILE A 107 2.48 -3.44 -20.67
C ILE A 107 2.00 -3.05 -22.06
N ASN A 108 2.50 -1.95 -22.60
CA ASN A 108 2.18 -1.48 -23.95
C ASN A 108 0.66 -1.49 -24.25
N GLY A 109 -0.11 -0.88 -23.38
CA GLY A 109 -1.56 -0.74 -23.52
C GLY A 109 -2.41 -2.00 -23.25
N ASN A 110 -1.78 -3.14 -22.92
CA ASN A 110 -2.46 -4.41 -22.69
C ASN A 110 -2.32 -4.87 -21.24
N ILE A 111 -3.31 -5.62 -20.76
CA ILE A 111 -3.37 -6.15 -19.40
C ILE A 111 -2.97 -7.61 -19.39
N PHE A 112 -2.02 -7.97 -18.54
CA PHE A 112 -1.51 -9.32 -18.37
C PHE A 112 -1.62 -9.75 -16.90
N LYS A 113 -1.90 -11.02 -16.67
CA LYS A 113 -1.72 -11.64 -15.37
C LYS A 113 -0.27 -12.13 -15.26
N GLY A 114 0.36 -11.96 -14.10
CA GLY A 114 1.79 -12.24 -13.92
C GLY A 114 2.21 -13.65 -14.26
N GLU A 115 1.33 -14.66 -14.07
CA GLU A 115 1.59 -16.04 -14.47
C GLU A 115 1.79 -16.23 -15.98
N ASN A 116 1.26 -15.29 -16.80
CA ASN A 116 1.39 -15.31 -18.26
C ASN A 116 2.63 -14.56 -18.77
N LEU A 117 3.43 -13.99 -17.85
CA LEU A 117 4.66 -13.29 -18.18
C LEU A 117 5.86 -14.22 -18.03
N ILE A 118 6.66 -14.37 -19.09
CA ILE A 118 7.82 -15.29 -19.14
C ILE A 118 8.91 -14.86 -18.14
N SER A 119 9.05 -13.56 -17.88
CA SER A 119 10.00 -13.01 -16.91
C SER A 119 9.44 -11.73 -16.30
N LYS A 120 10.01 -11.32 -15.14
CA LYS A 120 9.71 -10.05 -14.52
C LYS A 120 10.20 -8.92 -15.42
N ASN A 121 9.33 -8.46 -16.33
CA ASN A 121 9.64 -7.32 -17.17
C ASN A 121 9.71 -6.06 -16.31
N GLN A 122 10.80 -5.30 -16.41
CA GLN A 122 11.00 -4.07 -15.64
C GLN A 122 9.97 -2.98 -16.02
N ASP A 123 9.43 -3.04 -17.24
CA ASP A 123 8.42 -2.10 -17.72
C ASP A 123 7.00 -2.44 -17.27
N ALA A 124 6.77 -3.65 -16.72
CA ALA A 124 5.48 -4.06 -16.23
C ALA A 124 5.10 -3.32 -14.95
N LYS A 125 3.96 -2.60 -14.95
CA LYS A 125 3.45 -1.88 -13.79
C LYS A 125 2.18 -2.54 -13.26
N SER A 126 2.15 -2.78 -11.94
CA SER A 126 1.05 -3.44 -11.27
C SER A 126 -0.21 -2.57 -11.25
N ILE A 127 -1.34 -3.25 -11.32
CA ILE A 127 -2.68 -2.68 -11.19
C ILE A 127 -3.21 -3.11 -9.83
N ASP A 128 -3.67 -2.15 -9.03
CA ASP A 128 -4.10 -2.38 -7.65
C ASP A 128 -5.59 -2.60 -7.51
N PHE A 129 -6.42 -1.89 -8.33
CA PHE A 129 -7.86 -1.98 -8.28
C PHE A 129 -8.47 -2.10 -9.67
N TYR A 130 -9.66 -2.70 -9.71
CA TYR A 130 -10.55 -2.71 -10.85
C TYR A 130 -11.94 -2.32 -10.40
N PHE A 131 -12.64 -1.54 -11.22
CA PHE A 131 -14.08 -1.27 -11.07
C PHE A 131 -14.71 -0.86 -12.39
N GLU A 132 -16.04 -0.82 -12.42
CA GLU A 132 -16.83 -0.34 -13.53
C GLU A 132 -17.62 0.89 -13.08
N TYR A 133 -17.72 1.90 -13.96
CA TYR A 133 -18.53 3.07 -13.75
C TYR A 133 -19.14 3.50 -15.09
N GLY A 134 -20.47 3.59 -15.15
CA GLY A 134 -21.17 3.75 -16.42
C GLY A 134 -20.85 2.59 -17.37
N ASN A 135 -20.37 2.93 -18.56
CA ASN A 135 -19.97 1.96 -19.60
C ASN A 135 -18.46 1.73 -19.65
N PHE A 136 -17.72 2.22 -18.66
CA PHE A 136 -16.25 2.15 -18.64
C PHE A 136 -15.74 1.18 -17.59
N LYS A 137 -14.62 0.54 -17.92
CA LYS A 137 -13.79 -0.28 -17.03
C LYS A 137 -12.61 0.52 -16.57
N PHE A 138 -12.37 0.58 -15.27
CA PHE A 138 -11.26 1.30 -14.67
C PHE A 138 -10.23 0.32 -14.12
N TYR A 139 -8.99 0.52 -14.50
CA TYR A 139 -7.83 -0.16 -13.95
C TYR A 139 -6.94 0.85 -13.26
N VAL A 140 -6.71 0.67 -11.97
CA VAL A 140 -6.14 1.70 -11.12
C VAL A 140 -4.83 1.25 -10.51
N SER A 141 -3.80 2.11 -10.62
CA SER A 141 -2.60 2.03 -9.79
C SER A 141 -2.68 3.06 -8.67
N HIS A 142 -2.41 2.65 -7.44
CA HIS A 142 -2.44 3.51 -6.26
C HIS A 142 -1.04 3.60 -5.65
N LYS A 143 -0.60 4.83 -5.39
CA LYS A 143 0.65 5.09 -4.67
C LYS A 143 0.39 6.09 -3.56
N TYR A 144 0.87 5.75 -2.37
CA TYR A 144 0.86 6.64 -1.22
C TYR A 144 2.30 7.05 -0.88
N THR A 145 2.54 8.35 -0.81
CA THR A 145 3.86 8.91 -0.49
C THR A 145 3.71 10.11 0.44
N LYS A 146 4.24 9.99 1.66
CA LYS A 146 4.13 11.03 2.68
C LYS A 146 5.27 12.06 2.57
N ASP A 147 6.50 11.58 2.57
CA ASP A 147 7.70 12.39 2.73
C ASP A 147 8.61 12.31 1.49
N GLU A 148 9.62 13.18 1.41
CA GLU A 148 10.66 13.13 0.36
C GLU A 148 11.74 12.10 0.68
N GLY A 149 12.34 11.52 -0.37
CA GLY A 149 13.48 10.60 -0.30
C GLY A 149 13.62 9.73 -1.54
N GLY A 150 14.71 9.00 -1.69
CA GLY A 150 15.00 8.22 -2.90
C GLY A 150 13.99 7.11 -3.22
N ALA A 151 13.28 6.56 -2.22
CA ALA A 151 12.23 5.58 -2.43
C ALA A 151 10.98 6.22 -3.07
N GLN A 152 10.71 7.47 -2.77
CA GLN A 152 9.57 8.25 -3.26
C GLN A 152 9.75 8.63 -4.73
N ASP A 153 10.95 9.00 -5.13
CA ASP A 153 11.28 9.25 -6.54
C ASP A 153 11.03 8.00 -7.40
N ASN A 154 11.25 6.81 -6.85
CA ASN A 154 10.91 5.55 -7.52
C ASN A 154 9.41 5.33 -7.65
N GLN A 155 8.60 5.71 -6.64
CA GLN A 155 7.14 5.62 -6.72
C GLN A 155 6.57 6.60 -7.77
N TYR A 156 7.14 7.78 -7.86
CA TYR A 156 6.78 8.75 -8.90
C TYR A 156 7.09 8.22 -10.31
N LYS A 157 8.29 7.67 -10.52
CA LYS A 157 8.66 7.01 -11.78
C LYS A 157 7.72 5.84 -12.11
N ASP A 158 7.32 5.05 -11.12
CA ASP A 158 6.36 3.96 -11.32
C ASP A 158 5.02 4.47 -11.86
N ILE A 159 4.53 5.62 -11.37
CA ILE A 159 3.31 6.25 -11.89
C ILE A 159 3.50 6.75 -13.32
N GLN A 160 4.60 7.43 -13.61
CA GLN A 160 4.89 7.92 -14.97
C GLN A 160 4.94 6.75 -15.97
N GLU A 161 5.61 5.65 -15.61
CA GLU A 161 5.69 4.48 -16.46
C GLU A 161 4.34 3.74 -16.58
N PHE A 162 3.52 3.72 -15.53
CA PHE A 162 2.15 3.21 -15.60
C PHE A 162 1.34 4.00 -16.62
N LEU A 163 1.36 5.33 -16.54
CA LEU A 163 0.65 6.20 -17.48
C LEU A 163 1.21 6.09 -18.90
N LYS A 164 2.53 5.97 -19.06
CA LYS A 164 3.17 5.73 -20.36
C LYS A 164 2.67 4.42 -20.98
N ASN A 165 2.64 3.34 -20.22
CA ASN A 165 2.11 2.06 -20.69
C ASN A 165 0.61 2.12 -21.02
N ALA A 166 -0.16 2.96 -20.32
CA ALA A 166 -1.58 3.15 -20.56
C ALA A 166 -1.90 3.93 -21.84
N ARG A 167 -1.01 4.82 -22.26
CA ARG A 167 -1.21 5.76 -23.38
C ARG A 167 -1.54 5.05 -24.70
N ASP A 168 -0.93 3.90 -24.93
CA ASP A 168 -1.04 3.16 -26.20
C ASP A 168 -2.15 2.09 -26.17
N THR A 169 -3.08 2.18 -25.23
CA THR A 169 -4.15 1.19 -25.11
C THR A 169 -5.14 1.27 -26.28
N SER A 170 -5.46 0.10 -26.83
CA SER A 170 -6.55 -0.07 -27.79
C SER A 170 -7.80 -0.71 -27.18
N LEU A 171 -7.80 -0.94 -25.87
CA LEU A 171 -8.91 -1.55 -25.16
C LEU A 171 -10.12 -0.60 -25.13
N LYS A 172 -11.23 -1.05 -25.69
CA LYS A 172 -12.46 -0.24 -25.76
C LYS A 172 -13.06 -0.04 -24.37
N ASN A 173 -13.59 1.15 -24.13
CA ASN A 173 -14.25 1.52 -22.88
C ASN A 173 -13.38 1.22 -21.64
N THR A 174 -12.06 1.42 -21.77
CA THR A 174 -11.11 1.16 -20.70
C THR A 174 -10.37 2.44 -20.34
N ILE A 175 -10.31 2.74 -19.05
CA ILE A 175 -9.61 3.89 -18.49
C ILE A 175 -8.57 3.38 -17.49
N PHE A 176 -7.35 3.84 -17.65
CA PHE A 176 -6.29 3.62 -16.66
C PHE A 176 -6.19 4.87 -15.80
N LEU A 177 -6.26 4.69 -14.49
CA LEU A 177 -6.25 5.77 -13.51
C LEU A 177 -5.08 5.59 -12.54
N ALA A 178 -4.30 6.63 -12.36
CA ALA A 178 -3.29 6.70 -11.31
C ALA A 178 -3.85 7.51 -10.12
N ILE A 179 -3.89 6.91 -8.94
CA ILE A 179 -4.24 7.59 -7.70
C ILE A 179 -2.94 7.86 -6.94
N CYS A 180 -2.57 9.13 -6.90
CA CYS A 180 -1.40 9.64 -6.21
C CYS A 180 -1.84 10.26 -4.89
N ASP A 181 -1.61 9.56 -3.77
CA ASP A 181 -2.06 9.96 -2.45
C ASP A 181 -0.87 10.32 -1.54
N GLY A 182 -1.09 11.28 -0.65
CA GLY A 182 -0.10 11.77 0.30
C GLY A 182 0.48 13.14 -0.07
N ASP A 183 1.21 13.72 0.89
CA ASP A 183 1.64 15.12 0.80
C ASP A 183 2.74 15.35 -0.24
N TYR A 184 3.48 14.32 -0.61
CA TYR A 184 4.49 14.39 -1.67
C TYR A 184 3.90 14.86 -3.01
N TYR A 185 2.73 14.35 -3.40
CA TYR A 185 2.09 14.67 -4.67
C TYR A 185 1.31 15.99 -4.69
N LYS A 186 1.14 16.63 -3.53
CA LYS A 186 0.48 17.94 -3.42
C LYS A 186 1.42 19.12 -3.69
N ARG A 187 2.72 18.87 -3.81
CA ARG A 187 3.73 19.92 -3.97
C ARG A 187 3.73 20.42 -5.41
N LYS A 188 3.76 21.73 -5.55
CA LYS A 188 3.94 22.42 -6.83
C LYS A 188 5.43 22.62 -7.11
N ASP A 189 6.18 21.56 -7.16
CA ASP A 189 7.58 21.64 -7.58
C ASP A 189 7.76 21.12 -9.03
N SER A 190 8.93 21.33 -9.58
CA SER A 190 9.28 20.93 -10.95
C SER A 190 9.23 19.42 -11.19
N LYS A 191 9.10 18.60 -10.14
CA LYS A 191 9.05 17.14 -10.24
C LYS A 191 7.63 16.60 -10.36
N THR A 192 6.65 17.27 -9.74
CA THR A 192 5.25 16.81 -9.67
C THR A 192 4.28 17.66 -10.52
N GLY A 193 4.72 18.80 -11.01
CA GLY A 193 3.89 19.73 -11.80
C GLY A 193 3.44 19.24 -13.17
N ASP A 194 3.99 18.12 -13.64
CA ASP A 194 3.73 17.54 -14.97
C ASP A 194 2.83 16.28 -14.93
N LEU A 195 2.15 16.02 -13.81
CA LEU A 195 1.16 14.92 -13.68
C LEU A 195 -0.25 15.36 -14.07
#